data_8a291d975c4e1482935518a9d5aa4025
#
_entry.id   8a291d975c4e1482935518a9d5aa4025
#
_cell.length_a   1.000
_cell.length_b   1.000
_cell.length_c   1.000
_cell.angle_alpha   90.00
_cell.angle_beta   90.00
_cell.angle_gamma   90.00
#
_symmetry.space_group_name_H-M   'P 1'
#
loop_
_entity.id
_entity.type
_entity.pdbx_description
1 polymer ?
#
loop_
_entity_poly.entity_id
_entity_poly.type
_entity_poly.pdbx_seq_one_letter_code
_entity_poly.pdbx_strand_id
1 'polypeptide(L)'
;HWQLEQNLDRALLRCQSGNWEYILGRQAVTFGGMSVNPTDVFSPVSFKALDQEFRPGVDALRIIGGLGETAEIEAGFLTGKNADSAKNGAYLRSHFLLGTTDLTPILAGFQKNKLLGLTLQTEYGQLGFVFDGAVIIQRKSAQQTSAEMPDKWTAWTLGLNLQWNENLFTMLDFHHNPMGTTKPSEYLTNAASVIYQEYPLSLLGQDYLLPSLVYQLSPLWSLSSSVISNINDGSFINTSQLEWSITEDSLLSGSFILASGKQSALSAEKQSEFGDSPNSFQLVFNHYR
;
A
#
# COMPACT_ATOMS: atom_id res chain seq x y z
N HIS A 1 5.49 26.36 19.09
CA HIS A 1 5.30 25.18 19.95
C HIS A 1 6.17 24.06 19.38
N TRP A 2 7.10 23.53 20.20
CA TRP A 2 7.84 22.32 19.87
C TRP A 2 7.00 21.14 20.35
N GLN A 3 6.70 20.19 19.48
CA GLN A 3 6.05 18.96 19.82
C GLN A 3 7.06 17.83 19.54
N LEU A 4 7.42 17.07 20.57
CA LEU A 4 8.23 15.87 20.43
C LEU A 4 7.29 14.70 20.33
N GLU A 5 7.25 14.04 19.17
CA GLU A 5 6.56 12.79 18.99
C GLU A 5 7.59 11.66 18.92
N GLN A 6 7.40 10.64 19.76
CA GLN A 6 8.16 9.40 19.71
C GLN A 6 7.21 8.26 19.40
N ASN A 7 7.46 7.54 18.31
CA ASN A 7 6.70 6.38 17.91
C ASN A 7 7.63 5.17 17.76
N LEU A 8 7.30 4.08 18.43
CA LEU A 8 7.97 2.80 18.24
C LEU A 8 7.33 2.10 17.05
N ASP A 9 8.03 2.09 15.92
CA ASP A 9 7.50 1.49 14.68
C ASP A 9 7.79 0.00 14.55
N ARG A 10 8.94 -0.45 15.06
CA ARG A 10 9.37 -1.84 15.02
C ARG A 10 9.91 -2.28 16.37
N ALA A 11 9.36 -3.37 16.92
CA ALA A 11 9.90 -4.08 18.07
C ALA A 11 9.34 -5.50 18.04
N LEU A 12 10.17 -6.47 17.65
CA LEU A 12 9.72 -7.84 17.45
C LEU A 12 10.74 -8.86 17.99
N LEU A 13 10.22 -10.02 18.34
CA LEU A 13 10.98 -11.22 18.64
C LEU A 13 10.75 -12.22 17.51
N ARG A 14 11.82 -12.85 17.04
CA ARG A 14 11.79 -13.87 16.00
C ARG A 14 12.39 -15.15 16.54
N CYS A 15 11.67 -16.27 16.35
CA CYS A 15 12.11 -17.61 16.72
C CYS A 15 11.89 -18.55 15.56
N GLN A 16 12.87 -19.40 15.26
CA GLN A 16 12.77 -20.43 14.24
C GLN A 16 12.84 -21.82 14.87
N SER A 17 11.97 -22.72 14.43
CA SER A 17 11.94 -24.13 14.85
C SER A 17 11.63 -25.03 13.65
N GLY A 18 12.64 -25.73 13.14
CA GLY A 18 12.52 -26.49 11.89
C GLY A 18 12.16 -25.59 10.71
N ASN A 19 11.10 -25.96 9.99
CA ASN A 19 10.59 -25.18 8.85
C ASN A 19 9.60 -24.05 9.24
N TRP A 20 9.45 -23.80 10.54
CA TRP A 20 8.51 -22.81 11.05
C TRP A 20 9.22 -21.62 11.66
N GLU A 21 8.75 -20.42 11.32
CA GLU A 21 9.17 -19.16 11.91
C GLU A 21 8.01 -18.54 12.67
N TYR A 22 8.31 -17.99 13.85
CA TYR A 22 7.37 -17.32 14.74
C TYR A 22 7.86 -15.91 14.97
N ILE A 23 7.00 -14.92 14.68
CA ILE A 23 7.35 -13.49 14.84
C ILE A 23 6.28 -12.86 15.73
N LEU A 24 6.70 -12.34 16.88
CA LEU A 24 5.82 -11.68 17.84
C LEU A 24 6.28 -10.25 18.07
N GLY A 25 5.35 -9.30 18.01
CA GLY A 25 5.61 -7.89 18.32
C GLY A 25 5.19 -6.96 17.19
N ARG A 26 5.72 -5.72 17.25
CA ARG A 26 5.35 -4.65 16.32
C ARG A 26 6.12 -4.77 15.01
N GLN A 27 5.40 -4.95 13.91
CA GLN A 27 5.94 -5.24 12.59
C GLN A 27 4.99 -4.78 11.47
N ALA A 28 5.49 -4.57 10.24
CA ALA A 28 4.60 -4.40 9.09
C ALA A 28 4.01 -5.73 8.66
N VAL A 29 2.74 -5.71 8.30
CA VAL A 29 2.04 -6.85 7.68
C VAL A 29 1.47 -6.40 6.35
N THR A 30 2.13 -6.79 5.27
CA THR A 30 1.80 -6.43 3.88
C THR A 30 1.73 -7.68 3.03
N PHE A 31 0.93 -7.66 1.97
CA PHE A 31 0.67 -8.83 1.14
C PHE A 31 1.02 -8.63 -0.33
N GLY A 32 1.02 -7.41 -0.83
CA GLY A 32 1.25 -7.10 -2.22
C GLY A 32 2.62 -6.47 -2.49
N GLY A 33 3.01 -6.41 -3.76
CA GLY A 33 4.25 -5.80 -4.28
C GLY A 33 4.00 -4.65 -5.26
N MET A 34 2.76 -4.19 -5.42
CA MET A 34 2.38 -3.09 -6.31
C MET A 34 2.32 -1.75 -5.56
N SER A 35 2.19 -0.66 -6.30
CA SER A 35 2.03 0.68 -5.74
C SER A 35 0.76 0.80 -4.88
N VAL A 36 -0.34 0.19 -5.34
CA VAL A 36 -1.61 0.08 -4.62
C VAL A 36 -2.03 -1.37 -4.57
N ASN A 37 -2.13 -1.93 -3.37
CA ASN A 37 -2.55 -3.31 -3.18
C ASN A 37 -3.90 -3.37 -2.46
N PRO A 38 -4.98 -3.79 -3.13
CA PRO A 38 -6.27 -4.01 -2.49
C PRO A 38 -6.27 -4.98 -1.32
N THR A 39 -5.27 -5.87 -1.28
CA THR A 39 -5.09 -6.85 -0.19
C THR A 39 -4.39 -6.28 1.04
N ASP A 40 -3.68 -5.13 0.94
CA ASP A 40 -2.92 -4.51 2.04
C ASP A 40 -3.81 -3.75 3.04
N VAL A 41 -4.56 -4.49 3.84
CA VAL A 41 -5.53 -3.92 4.78
C VAL A 41 -4.97 -3.66 6.18
N PHE A 42 -3.78 -4.18 6.52
CA PHE A 42 -3.21 -4.08 7.87
C PHE A 42 -2.15 -2.98 8.00
N SER A 43 -1.30 -2.84 7.01
CA SER A 43 -0.22 -1.83 6.97
C SER A 43 -0.22 -1.10 5.62
N PRO A 44 -1.30 -0.37 5.28
CA PRO A 44 -1.43 0.29 3.97
C PRO A 44 -0.41 1.42 3.80
N VAL A 45 -0.03 1.67 2.56
CA VAL A 45 0.81 2.82 2.20
C VAL A 45 0.04 4.12 2.36
N SER A 46 0.73 5.15 2.82
CA SER A 46 0.24 6.53 2.73
C SER A 46 0.83 7.21 1.50
N PHE A 47 0.04 7.43 0.46
CA PHE A 47 0.48 8.13 -0.76
C PHE A 47 0.81 9.61 -0.56
N LYS A 48 0.45 10.16 0.60
CA LYS A 48 0.77 11.54 0.99
C LYS A 48 2.04 11.63 1.84
N ALA A 49 2.63 10.50 2.20
CA ALA A 49 3.89 10.47 2.92
C ALA A 49 5.05 10.68 1.94
N LEU A 50 6.09 11.41 2.39
CA LEU A 50 7.33 11.59 1.62
C LEU A 50 8.10 10.27 1.49
N ASP A 51 8.01 9.42 2.49
CA ASP A 51 8.53 8.06 2.47
C ASP A 51 7.39 7.10 2.14
N GLN A 52 7.33 6.66 0.90
CA GLN A 52 6.34 5.70 0.41
C GLN A 52 6.72 4.25 0.70
N GLU A 53 7.96 3.99 1.10
CA GLU A 53 8.39 2.67 1.55
C GLU A 53 7.97 2.41 3.00
N PHE A 54 7.71 3.47 3.75
CA PHE A 54 7.27 3.34 5.13
C PHE A 54 5.90 2.66 5.23
N ARG A 55 5.87 1.55 5.97
CA ARG A 55 4.66 0.81 6.32
C ARG A 55 4.42 0.91 7.82
N PRO A 56 3.28 1.37 8.28
CA PRO A 56 3.00 1.46 9.72
C PRO A 56 3.10 0.07 10.38
N GLY A 57 3.77 0.03 11.53
CA GLY A 57 3.86 -1.18 12.33
C GLY A 57 2.55 -1.49 13.05
N VAL A 58 2.18 -2.76 13.06
CA VAL A 58 1.05 -3.32 13.83
C VAL A 58 1.54 -4.38 14.81
N ASP A 59 0.88 -4.51 15.94
CA ASP A 59 1.21 -5.53 16.93
C ASP A 59 0.61 -6.87 16.49
N ALA A 60 1.48 -7.82 16.15
CA ALA A 60 1.07 -9.09 15.54
C ALA A 60 1.84 -10.29 16.05
N LEU A 61 1.18 -11.44 16.02
CA LEU A 61 1.79 -12.77 16.04
C LEU A 61 1.67 -13.34 14.62
N ARG A 62 2.80 -13.71 14.02
CA ARG A 62 2.85 -14.38 12.72
C ARG A 62 3.52 -15.73 12.86
N ILE A 63 2.99 -16.71 12.16
CA ILE A 63 3.52 -18.06 12.06
C ILE A 63 3.67 -18.37 10.58
N ILE A 64 4.89 -18.63 10.16
CA ILE A 64 5.26 -18.86 8.75
C ILE A 64 5.84 -20.25 8.65
N GLY A 65 5.39 -21.04 7.69
CA GLY A 65 5.86 -22.40 7.48
C GLY A 65 6.12 -22.72 6.02
N GLY A 66 7.30 -23.25 5.71
CA GLY A 66 7.62 -23.78 4.38
C GLY A 66 6.92 -25.12 4.14
N LEU A 67 6.20 -25.23 3.03
CA LEU A 67 5.53 -26.44 2.54
C LEU A 67 6.31 -27.02 1.33
N GLY A 68 7.53 -27.48 1.57
CA GLY A 68 8.45 -27.89 0.52
C GLY A 68 9.30 -26.73 -0.01
N GLU A 69 9.77 -26.83 -1.27
CA GLU A 69 10.68 -25.84 -1.87
C GLU A 69 9.96 -24.67 -2.55
N THR A 70 8.70 -24.86 -2.94
CA THR A 70 7.95 -23.93 -3.78
C THR A 70 6.65 -23.42 -3.17
N ALA A 71 6.41 -23.73 -1.90
CA ALA A 71 5.19 -23.28 -1.22
C ALA A 71 5.47 -22.85 0.22
N GLU A 72 4.73 -21.84 0.67
CA GLU A 72 4.75 -21.30 2.01
C GLU A 72 3.31 -21.05 2.50
N ILE A 73 3.09 -21.23 3.78
CA ILE A 73 1.85 -20.84 4.45
C ILE A 73 2.16 -19.90 5.59
N GLU A 74 1.34 -18.87 5.74
CA GLU A 74 1.46 -17.93 6.83
C GLU A 74 0.10 -17.64 7.46
N ALA A 75 0.04 -17.73 8.78
CA ALA A 75 -1.09 -17.29 9.58
C ALA A 75 -0.68 -16.13 10.48
N GLY A 76 -1.53 -15.12 10.58
CA GLY A 76 -1.29 -13.97 11.45
C GLY A 76 -2.51 -13.59 12.26
N PHE A 77 -2.24 -13.12 13.48
CA PHE A 77 -3.20 -12.49 14.37
C PHE A 77 -2.68 -11.11 14.76
N LEU A 78 -3.50 -10.08 14.59
CA LEU A 78 -3.17 -8.69 14.86
C LEU A 78 -4.06 -8.16 15.98
N THR A 79 -3.46 -7.40 16.90
CA THR A 79 -4.22 -6.70 17.92
C THR A 79 -4.57 -5.29 17.45
N GLY A 80 -5.79 -4.86 17.70
CA GLY A 80 -6.24 -3.51 17.39
C GLY A 80 -5.48 -2.45 18.19
N LYS A 81 -5.38 -1.25 17.64
CA LYS A 81 -4.75 -0.11 18.31
C LYS A 81 -5.34 0.09 19.70
N ASN A 82 -4.48 0.28 20.73
CA ASN A 82 -4.84 0.39 22.14
C ASN A 82 -5.51 -0.87 22.72
N ALA A 83 -5.20 -2.05 22.18
CA ALA A 83 -5.81 -3.33 22.57
C ALA A 83 -7.35 -3.38 22.38
N ASP A 84 -7.89 -2.58 21.47
CA ASP A 84 -9.31 -2.61 21.11
C ASP A 84 -9.63 -3.91 20.35
N SER A 85 -10.28 -4.84 21.00
CA SER A 85 -10.62 -6.15 20.42
C SER A 85 -11.56 -6.05 19.20
N ALA A 86 -12.35 -4.99 19.09
CA ALA A 86 -13.20 -4.75 17.91
C ALA A 86 -12.40 -4.45 16.65
N LYS A 87 -11.12 -4.09 16.80
CA LYS A 87 -10.17 -3.80 15.72
C LYS A 87 -9.13 -4.89 15.50
N ASN A 88 -9.29 -6.04 16.18
CA ASN A 88 -8.42 -7.18 15.93
C ASN A 88 -8.58 -7.68 14.50
N GLY A 89 -7.50 -8.24 13.97
CA GLY A 89 -7.46 -8.87 12.66
C GLY A 89 -6.83 -10.25 12.71
N ALA A 90 -7.15 -11.06 11.74
CA ALA A 90 -6.49 -12.35 11.51
C ALA A 90 -6.44 -12.63 10.02
N TYR A 91 -5.42 -13.36 9.59
CA TYR A 91 -5.32 -13.77 8.20
C TYR A 91 -4.66 -15.12 8.05
N LEU A 92 -4.89 -15.72 6.90
CA LEU A 92 -4.20 -16.87 6.38
C LEU A 92 -3.83 -16.56 4.93
N ARG A 93 -2.57 -16.68 4.57
CA ARG A 93 -2.10 -16.64 3.19
C ARG A 93 -1.28 -17.87 2.88
N SER A 94 -1.25 -18.25 1.62
CA SER A 94 -0.32 -19.26 1.11
C SER A 94 0.36 -18.69 -0.13
N HIS A 95 1.61 -18.98 -0.28
CA HIS A 95 2.40 -18.62 -1.45
C HIS A 95 2.77 -19.88 -2.21
N PHE A 96 2.60 -19.89 -3.52
CA PHE A 96 2.91 -21.00 -4.40
C PHE A 96 3.70 -20.50 -5.59
N LEU A 97 4.88 -21.07 -5.82
CA LEU A 97 5.65 -20.86 -7.03
C LEU A 97 5.34 -21.97 -8.03
N LEU A 98 4.65 -21.65 -9.12
CA LEU A 98 4.22 -22.53 -10.19
C LEU A 98 4.99 -22.21 -11.49
N GLY A 99 6.19 -22.75 -11.65
CA GLY A 99 7.10 -22.37 -12.71
C GLY A 99 7.61 -20.94 -12.51
N THR A 100 7.25 -20.01 -13.41
CA THR A 100 7.57 -18.57 -13.31
C THR A 100 6.42 -17.75 -12.71
N THR A 101 5.38 -18.41 -12.22
CA THR A 101 4.18 -17.73 -11.68
C THR A 101 4.12 -17.88 -10.18
N ASP A 102 4.11 -16.75 -9.48
CA ASP A 102 3.79 -16.63 -8.08
C ASP A 102 2.29 -16.47 -7.89
N LEU A 103 1.69 -17.31 -7.05
CA LEU A 103 0.28 -17.27 -6.71
C LEU A 103 0.13 -17.17 -5.19
N THR A 104 -0.54 -16.12 -4.72
CA THR A 104 -0.75 -15.89 -3.28
C THR A 104 -2.23 -15.64 -2.98
N PRO A 105 -3.01 -16.68 -2.67
CA PRO A 105 -4.35 -16.51 -2.11
C PRO A 105 -4.29 -16.03 -0.66
N ILE A 106 -5.23 -15.16 -0.28
CA ILE A 106 -5.31 -14.51 1.02
C ILE A 106 -6.73 -14.59 1.56
N LEU A 107 -6.86 -15.01 2.80
CA LEU A 107 -8.08 -14.92 3.59
C LEU A 107 -7.81 -14.00 4.77
N ALA A 108 -8.59 -12.95 4.96
CA ALA A 108 -8.43 -12.08 6.12
C ALA A 108 -9.77 -11.70 6.74
N GLY A 109 -9.72 -11.47 8.04
CA GLY A 109 -10.81 -10.88 8.80
C GLY A 109 -10.26 -9.73 9.62
N PHE A 110 -10.90 -8.56 9.55
CA PHE A 110 -10.50 -7.37 10.30
C PHE A 110 -11.73 -6.52 10.59
N GLN A 111 -11.83 -6.06 11.83
CA GLN A 111 -13.01 -5.34 12.29
C GLN A 111 -14.30 -6.14 12.00
N LYS A 112 -15.20 -5.62 11.15
CA LYS A 112 -16.43 -6.30 10.70
C LYS A 112 -16.32 -6.84 9.27
N ASN A 113 -15.13 -6.74 8.64
CA ASN A 113 -14.92 -7.10 7.25
C ASN A 113 -14.27 -8.47 7.13
N LYS A 114 -14.59 -9.16 6.03
CA LYS A 114 -13.87 -10.33 5.55
C LYS A 114 -13.29 -10.02 4.18
N LEU A 115 -12.08 -10.48 3.93
CA LEU A 115 -11.39 -10.31 2.66
C LEU A 115 -11.04 -11.66 2.07
N LEU A 116 -11.34 -11.83 0.80
CA LEU A 116 -10.82 -12.83 -0.10
C LEU A 116 -9.89 -12.12 -1.07
N GLY A 117 -8.60 -12.38 -0.99
CA GLY A 117 -7.58 -11.77 -1.84
C GLY A 117 -6.86 -12.78 -2.71
N LEU A 118 -6.34 -12.29 -3.80
CA LEU A 118 -5.46 -13.02 -4.70
C LEU A 118 -4.42 -12.08 -5.27
N THR A 119 -3.14 -12.40 -5.06
CA THR A 119 -2.03 -11.80 -5.79
C THR A 119 -1.45 -12.83 -6.76
N LEU A 120 -1.24 -12.42 -8.00
CA LEU A 120 -0.61 -13.22 -9.04
C LEU A 120 0.52 -12.38 -9.66
N GLN A 121 1.69 -12.96 -9.76
CA GLN A 121 2.83 -12.37 -10.44
C GLN A 121 3.45 -13.40 -11.38
N THR A 122 3.72 -13.01 -12.62
CA THR A 122 4.38 -13.88 -13.60
C THR A 122 5.29 -13.06 -14.50
N GLU A 123 6.32 -13.72 -15.03
CA GLU A 123 7.31 -13.08 -15.88
C GLU A 123 7.44 -13.82 -17.20
N TYR A 124 7.59 -13.04 -18.28
CA TYR A 124 7.91 -13.53 -19.60
C TYR A 124 9.06 -12.70 -20.22
N GLY A 125 10.27 -13.23 -20.17
CA GLY A 125 11.48 -12.50 -20.58
C GLY A 125 11.73 -11.30 -19.65
N GLN A 126 11.72 -10.09 -20.20
CA GLN A 126 11.90 -8.84 -19.44
C GLN A 126 10.58 -8.21 -19.00
N LEU A 127 9.46 -8.80 -19.37
CA LEU A 127 8.12 -8.28 -19.07
C LEU A 127 7.51 -9.07 -17.92
N GLY A 128 7.14 -8.38 -16.86
CA GLY A 128 6.39 -8.91 -15.74
C GLY A 128 4.94 -8.45 -15.76
N PHE A 129 4.04 -9.33 -15.33
CA PHE A 129 2.60 -9.06 -15.15
C PHE A 129 2.27 -9.29 -13.68
N VAL A 130 1.57 -8.34 -13.07
CA VAL A 130 1.12 -8.44 -11.69
C VAL A 130 -0.39 -8.16 -11.65
N PHE A 131 -1.08 -8.96 -10.86
CA PHE A 131 -2.48 -8.74 -10.50
C PHE A 131 -2.60 -8.81 -8.98
N ASP A 132 -3.26 -7.84 -8.37
CA ASP A 132 -3.71 -7.90 -6.99
C ASP A 132 -5.20 -7.58 -6.93
N GLY A 133 -5.98 -8.45 -6.34
CA GLY A 133 -7.43 -8.30 -6.25
C GLY A 133 -7.98 -8.74 -4.92
N ALA A 134 -8.95 -8.02 -4.40
CA ALA A 134 -9.64 -8.31 -3.17
C ALA A 134 -11.15 -8.20 -3.32
N VAL A 135 -11.85 -9.21 -2.83
CA VAL A 135 -13.28 -9.18 -2.59
C VAL A 135 -13.49 -8.94 -1.10
N ILE A 136 -14.09 -7.82 -0.76
CA ILE A 136 -14.38 -7.44 0.60
C ILE A 136 -15.88 -7.67 0.87
N ILE A 137 -16.18 -8.35 1.96
CA ILE A 137 -17.54 -8.67 2.42
C ILE A 137 -17.71 -8.04 3.80
N GLN A 138 -18.62 -7.09 3.91
CA GLN A 138 -18.91 -6.43 5.17
C GLN A 138 -20.05 -7.09 5.93
N ARG A 139 -19.88 -7.23 7.25
CA ARG A 139 -20.97 -7.64 8.14
C ARG A 139 -21.73 -6.39 8.61
N LYS A 140 -22.94 -6.20 8.11
CA LYS A 140 -23.81 -5.09 8.57
C LYS A 140 -24.11 -5.19 10.08
N SER A 141 -24.02 -4.07 10.75
CA SER A 141 -24.60 -3.91 12.08
C SER A 141 -26.10 -3.67 11.93
N ALA A 142 -26.92 -4.17 12.86
CA ALA A 142 -28.36 -3.97 12.84
C ALA A 142 -28.82 -2.49 12.87
N GLN A 143 -27.90 -1.56 13.13
CA GLN A 143 -28.15 -0.11 13.19
C GLN A 143 -27.72 0.65 11.93
N GLN A 144 -27.07 -0.02 10.95
CA GLN A 144 -26.68 0.61 9.69
C GLN A 144 -27.80 0.46 8.67
N THR A 145 -28.36 1.56 8.22
CA THR A 145 -29.34 1.59 7.13
C THR A 145 -28.68 1.22 5.82
N SER A 146 -29.32 0.31 5.08
CA SER A 146 -28.82 -0.35 3.87
C SER A 146 -28.48 0.57 2.68
N ALA A 147 -28.68 1.88 2.80
CA ALA A 147 -28.52 2.84 1.70
C ALA A 147 -27.08 3.35 1.51
N GLU A 148 -26.20 3.16 2.50
CA GLU A 148 -24.90 3.86 2.51
C GLU A 148 -23.68 2.98 2.20
N MET A 149 -23.80 1.64 2.22
CA MET A 149 -22.64 0.76 1.96
C MET A 149 -23.08 -0.53 1.28
N PRO A 150 -22.38 -0.96 0.20
CA PRO A 150 -22.61 -2.26 -0.40
C PRO A 150 -22.13 -3.36 0.55
N ASP A 151 -22.86 -4.49 0.59
CA ASP A 151 -22.48 -5.67 1.39
C ASP A 151 -21.19 -6.32 0.91
N LYS A 152 -20.84 -6.08 -0.36
CA LYS A 152 -19.71 -6.68 -1.03
C LYS A 152 -19.20 -5.76 -2.13
N TRP A 153 -17.88 -5.62 -2.23
CA TRP A 153 -17.21 -4.94 -3.34
C TRP A 153 -15.91 -5.63 -3.74
N THR A 154 -15.41 -5.30 -4.93
CA THR A 154 -14.18 -5.89 -5.47
C THR A 154 -13.26 -4.77 -5.94
N ALA A 155 -12.13 -4.60 -5.28
CA ALA A 155 -11.04 -3.73 -5.71
C ALA A 155 -9.95 -4.55 -6.39
N TRP A 156 -9.27 -3.98 -7.38
CA TRP A 156 -8.19 -4.68 -8.08
C TRP A 156 -7.19 -3.71 -8.69
N THR A 157 -5.97 -4.22 -8.87
CA THR A 157 -4.86 -3.55 -9.53
C THR A 157 -4.24 -4.50 -10.56
N LEU A 158 -3.98 -4.00 -11.75
CA LEU A 158 -3.23 -4.68 -12.81
C LEU A 158 -1.94 -3.93 -13.05
N GLY A 159 -0.80 -4.62 -13.11
CA GLY A 159 0.51 -4.04 -13.32
C GLY A 159 1.28 -4.70 -14.45
N LEU A 160 2.06 -3.89 -15.16
CA LEU A 160 3.05 -4.28 -16.12
C LEU A 160 4.42 -3.77 -15.66
N ASN A 161 5.40 -4.65 -15.60
CA ASN A 161 6.77 -4.34 -15.23
C ASN A 161 7.67 -4.60 -16.42
N LEU A 162 8.65 -3.72 -16.64
CA LEU A 162 9.62 -3.91 -17.71
C LEU A 162 11.03 -3.56 -17.22
N GLN A 163 11.92 -4.56 -17.27
CA GLN A 163 13.35 -4.37 -17.08
C GLN A 163 13.99 -4.05 -18.44
N TRP A 164 14.23 -2.76 -18.70
CA TRP A 164 14.82 -2.31 -19.97
C TRP A 164 16.29 -2.72 -20.11
N ASN A 165 17.03 -2.62 -19.02
CA ASN A 165 18.43 -3.01 -18.88
C ASN A 165 18.75 -3.15 -17.38
N GLU A 166 20.01 -3.45 -17.05
CA GLU A 166 20.46 -3.65 -15.67
C GLU A 166 20.20 -2.44 -14.74
N ASN A 167 20.05 -1.24 -15.31
CA ASN A 167 19.93 -0.01 -14.55
C ASN A 167 18.53 0.60 -14.55
N LEU A 168 17.65 0.25 -15.49
CA LEU A 168 16.34 0.88 -15.65
C LEU A 168 15.22 -0.15 -15.56
N PHE A 169 14.39 0.03 -14.56
CA PHE A 169 13.15 -0.71 -14.32
C PHE A 169 11.97 0.25 -14.35
N THR A 170 10.88 -0.13 -15.00
CA THR A 170 9.64 0.66 -15.05
C THR A 170 8.44 -0.19 -14.73
N MET A 171 7.43 0.42 -14.11
CA MET A 171 6.13 -0.19 -13.84
C MET A 171 5.01 0.73 -14.32
N LEU A 172 3.91 0.12 -14.71
CA LEU A 172 2.67 0.80 -15.04
C LEU A 172 1.50 0.02 -14.43
N ASP A 173 0.92 0.58 -13.38
CA ASP A 173 -0.23 -0.02 -12.71
C ASP A 173 -1.51 0.72 -13.07
N PHE A 174 -2.61 -0.03 -13.20
CA PHE A 174 -3.97 0.48 -13.25
C PHE A 174 -4.73 -0.02 -12.04
N HIS A 175 -5.26 0.88 -11.23
CA HIS A 175 -6.02 0.56 -10.03
C HIS A 175 -7.48 0.98 -10.16
N HIS A 176 -8.39 0.05 -9.81
CA HIS A 176 -9.82 0.30 -9.70
C HIS A 176 -10.29 0.23 -8.25
N ASN A 177 -10.78 1.37 -7.75
CA ASN A 177 -11.38 1.53 -6.43
C ASN A 177 -12.91 1.68 -6.56
N PRO A 178 -13.72 0.63 -6.36
CA PRO A 178 -15.16 0.69 -6.56
C PRO A 178 -15.90 1.58 -5.54
N MET A 179 -15.23 1.92 -4.43
CA MET A 179 -15.77 2.82 -3.40
C MET A 179 -15.45 4.28 -3.69
N GLY A 180 -14.57 4.55 -4.66
CA GLY A 180 -14.28 5.88 -5.16
C GLY A 180 -15.45 6.45 -5.96
N THR A 181 -15.35 7.75 -6.27
CA THR A 181 -16.31 8.44 -7.12
C THR A 181 -15.63 9.06 -8.34
N THR A 182 -16.38 9.14 -9.45
CA THR A 182 -15.93 9.85 -10.67
C THR A 182 -16.22 11.35 -10.60
N LYS A 183 -16.88 11.84 -9.53
CA LYS A 183 -17.30 13.23 -9.39
C LYS A 183 -16.52 13.92 -8.27
N PRO A 184 -15.68 14.91 -8.58
CA PRO A 184 -14.89 15.64 -7.58
C PRO A 184 -15.72 16.28 -6.46
N SER A 185 -16.94 16.73 -6.76
CA SER A 185 -17.85 17.31 -5.77
C SER A 185 -18.28 16.34 -4.65
N GLU A 186 -18.16 15.03 -4.90
CA GLU A 186 -18.51 13.99 -3.93
C GLU A 186 -17.30 13.53 -3.08
N TYR A 187 -16.06 13.96 -3.37
CA TYR A 187 -14.86 13.51 -2.66
C TYR A 187 -14.90 13.73 -1.15
N LEU A 188 -15.36 14.91 -0.69
CA LEU A 188 -15.43 15.21 0.74
C LEU A 188 -16.50 14.35 1.42
N THR A 189 -17.64 14.15 0.77
CA THR A 189 -18.72 13.29 1.28
C THR A 189 -18.26 11.84 1.37
N ASN A 190 -17.56 11.34 0.33
CA ASN A 190 -16.97 10.01 0.34
C ASN A 190 -15.93 9.85 1.46
N ALA A 191 -14.99 10.79 1.59
CA ALA A 191 -13.96 10.76 2.62
C ALA A 191 -14.55 10.75 4.05
N ALA A 192 -15.71 11.38 4.25
CA ALA A 192 -16.41 11.40 5.52
C ALA A 192 -17.30 10.16 5.74
N SER A 193 -17.46 9.31 4.75
CA SER A 193 -18.30 8.11 4.85
C SER A 193 -17.68 7.06 5.77
N VAL A 194 -18.54 6.22 6.35
CA VAL A 194 -18.13 5.15 7.29
C VAL A 194 -17.12 4.20 6.64
N ILE A 195 -17.26 3.92 5.34
CA ILE A 195 -16.34 3.00 4.64
C ILE A 195 -14.90 3.53 4.61
N TYR A 196 -14.72 4.83 4.37
CA TYR A 196 -13.39 5.47 4.38
C TYR A 196 -12.80 5.62 5.78
N GLN A 197 -13.63 5.54 6.83
CA GLN A 197 -13.19 5.57 8.23
C GLN A 197 -12.86 4.18 8.78
N GLU A 198 -13.59 3.16 8.36
CA GLU A 198 -13.44 1.78 8.86
C GLU A 198 -12.52 0.91 7.98
N TYR A 199 -12.39 1.22 6.68
CA TYR A 199 -11.52 0.50 5.76
C TYR A 199 -10.34 1.40 5.36
N PRO A 200 -9.11 0.88 5.21
CA PRO A 200 -7.91 1.68 4.89
C PRO A 200 -7.90 2.14 3.43
N LEU A 201 -8.94 2.86 3.03
CA LEU A 201 -9.02 3.51 1.71
C LEU A 201 -8.37 4.87 1.78
N SER A 202 -7.44 5.15 0.88
CA SER A 202 -6.73 6.43 0.82
C SER A 202 -7.00 7.24 -0.43
N LEU A 203 -7.54 6.60 -1.48
CA LEU A 203 -7.81 7.18 -2.79
C LEU A 203 -9.32 7.44 -2.94
N LEU A 204 -9.71 8.66 -3.33
CA LEU A 204 -11.10 9.12 -3.39
C LEU A 204 -11.75 8.92 -4.75
N GLY A 205 -10.95 8.89 -5.82
CA GLY A 205 -11.41 8.58 -7.16
C GLY A 205 -11.67 7.10 -7.36
N GLN A 206 -12.21 6.75 -8.52
CA GLN A 206 -12.54 5.38 -8.87
C GLN A 206 -11.40 4.70 -9.64
N ASP A 207 -10.78 5.40 -10.58
CA ASP A 207 -9.79 4.81 -11.49
C ASP A 207 -8.49 5.61 -11.49
N TYR A 208 -7.36 4.87 -11.43
CA TYR A 208 -6.03 5.46 -11.34
C TYR A 208 -5.05 4.78 -12.28
N LEU A 209 -4.13 5.59 -12.82
CA LEU A 209 -2.94 5.14 -13.54
C LEU A 209 -1.71 5.50 -12.73
N LEU A 210 -0.80 4.54 -12.52
CA LEU A 210 0.34 4.68 -11.64
C LEU A 210 1.64 4.28 -12.35
N PRO A 211 2.19 5.13 -13.22
CA PRO A 211 3.53 4.89 -13.77
C PRO A 211 4.59 5.12 -12.71
N SER A 212 5.60 4.26 -12.68
CA SER A 212 6.78 4.42 -11.83
C SER A 212 8.05 3.94 -12.53
N LEU A 213 9.18 4.43 -12.05
CA LEU A 213 10.51 4.02 -12.53
C LEU A 213 11.51 4.00 -11.38
N VAL A 214 12.49 3.11 -11.53
CA VAL A 214 13.73 3.10 -10.74
C VAL A 214 14.88 3.09 -11.72
N TYR A 215 15.81 4.03 -11.58
CA TYR A 215 16.96 4.19 -12.45
C TYR A 215 18.25 4.32 -11.67
N GLN A 216 19.11 3.32 -11.78
CA GLN A 216 20.48 3.35 -11.24
C GLN A 216 21.36 4.19 -12.17
N LEU A 217 21.50 5.48 -11.87
CA LEU A 217 22.27 6.45 -12.67
C LEU A 217 23.78 6.12 -12.68
N SER A 218 24.28 5.64 -11.55
CA SER A 218 25.64 5.13 -11.33
C SER A 218 25.65 4.22 -10.10
N PRO A 219 26.77 3.53 -9.78
CA PRO A 219 26.85 2.73 -8.55
C PRO A 219 26.56 3.49 -7.26
N LEU A 220 26.68 4.82 -7.27
CA LEU A 220 26.47 5.68 -6.10
C LEU A 220 25.17 6.49 -6.17
N TRP A 221 24.47 6.52 -7.29
CA TRP A 221 23.30 7.37 -7.49
C TRP A 221 22.11 6.56 -8.00
N SER A 222 21.00 6.63 -7.31
CA SER A 222 19.73 6.07 -7.75
C SER A 222 18.63 7.13 -7.81
N LEU A 223 17.75 7.00 -8.78
CA LEU A 223 16.56 7.83 -8.95
C LEU A 223 15.34 6.92 -8.94
N SER A 224 14.38 7.21 -8.08
CA SER A 224 13.05 6.64 -8.14
C SER A 224 12.02 7.73 -8.40
N SER A 225 10.97 7.41 -9.15
CA SER A 225 9.85 8.32 -9.38
C SER A 225 8.57 7.53 -9.56
N SER A 226 7.50 7.98 -8.91
CA SER A 226 6.17 7.42 -9.04
C SER A 226 5.13 8.52 -9.21
N VAL A 227 4.12 8.27 -10.02
CA VAL A 227 2.98 9.16 -10.22
C VAL A 227 1.71 8.41 -9.87
N ILE A 228 0.81 9.03 -9.13
CA ILE A 228 -0.56 8.57 -8.95
C ILE A 228 -1.46 9.55 -9.68
N SER A 229 -2.04 9.13 -10.78
CA SER A 229 -2.92 9.94 -11.60
C SER A 229 -4.36 9.48 -11.45
N ASN A 230 -5.23 10.36 -10.94
CA ASN A 230 -6.67 10.14 -10.92
C ASN A 230 -7.24 10.41 -12.32
N ILE A 231 -7.68 9.35 -13.01
CA ILE A 231 -8.19 9.45 -14.39
C ILE A 231 -9.53 10.19 -14.42
N ASN A 232 -10.29 10.16 -13.34
CA ASN A 232 -11.65 10.72 -13.29
C ASN A 232 -11.65 12.26 -13.28
N ASP A 233 -10.62 12.90 -12.69
CA ASP A 233 -10.53 14.36 -12.60
C ASP A 233 -9.28 14.96 -13.23
N GLY A 234 -8.33 14.13 -13.68
CA GLY A 234 -7.08 14.53 -14.32
C GLY A 234 -6.03 15.08 -13.37
N SER A 235 -6.23 15.00 -12.04
CA SER A 235 -5.23 15.41 -11.06
C SER A 235 -4.20 14.31 -10.83
N PHE A 236 -3.01 14.69 -10.39
CA PHE A 236 -1.97 13.72 -10.06
C PHE A 236 -1.08 14.22 -8.92
N ILE A 237 -0.41 13.26 -8.30
CA ILE A 237 0.69 13.48 -7.37
C ILE A 237 1.90 12.69 -7.87
N ASN A 238 3.04 13.37 -7.98
CA ASN A 238 4.32 12.75 -8.31
C ASN A 238 5.21 12.77 -7.07
N THR A 239 5.80 11.64 -6.74
CA THR A 239 6.86 11.51 -5.73
C THR A 239 8.12 11.05 -6.42
N SER A 240 9.20 11.83 -6.30
CA SER A 240 10.50 11.50 -6.85
C SER A 240 11.56 11.59 -5.77
N GLN A 241 12.48 10.64 -5.76
CA GLN A 241 13.57 10.56 -4.80
C GLN A 241 14.89 10.33 -5.53
N LEU A 242 15.88 11.13 -5.19
CA LEU A 242 17.27 10.97 -5.63
C LEU A 242 18.11 10.59 -4.41
N GLU A 243 18.81 9.48 -4.53
CA GLU A 243 19.69 8.97 -3.48
C GLU A 243 21.14 9.02 -3.91
N TRP A 244 22.00 9.39 -2.98
CA TRP A 244 23.44 9.40 -3.13
C TRP A 244 24.12 8.64 -1.99
N SER A 245 24.74 7.50 -2.30
CA SER A 245 25.61 6.75 -1.41
C SER A 245 26.95 7.46 -1.30
N ILE A 246 27.13 8.29 -0.26
CA ILE A 246 28.34 9.09 -0.03
C ILE A 246 29.50 8.19 0.39
N THR A 247 29.20 7.23 1.26
CA THR A 247 30.12 6.16 1.71
C THR A 247 29.33 4.87 1.85
N GLU A 248 30.01 3.74 2.16
CA GLU A 248 29.35 2.45 2.43
C GLU A 248 28.31 2.53 3.56
N ASP A 249 28.52 3.44 4.53
CA ASP A 249 27.67 3.60 5.70
C ASP A 249 26.84 4.90 5.69
N SER A 250 26.89 5.70 4.62
CA SER A 250 26.25 7.04 4.59
C SER A 250 25.48 7.27 3.31
N LEU A 251 24.19 7.58 3.46
CA LEU A 251 23.25 7.85 2.39
C LEU A 251 22.63 9.25 2.55
N LEU A 252 22.63 10.03 1.48
CA LEU A 252 21.88 11.28 1.38
C LEU A 252 20.75 11.08 0.41
N SER A 253 19.52 11.35 0.82
CA SER A 253 18.35 11.29 -0.05
C SER A 253 17.60 12.62 -0.09
N GLY A 254 17.23 13.05 -1.31
CA GLY A 254 16.37 14.21 -1.57
C GLY A 254 15.07 13.75 -2.20
N SER A 255 13.93 14.04 -1.56
CA SER A 255 12.60 13.66 -2.03
C SER A 255 11.76 14.89 -2.37
N PHE A 256 10.99 14.79 -3.46
CA PHE A 256 10.05 15.82 -3.90
C PHE A 256 8.67 15.21 -4.03
N ILE A 257 7.66 15.94 -3.55
CA ILE A 257 6.25 15.69 -3.85
C ILE A 257 5.72 16.88 -4.64
N LEU A 258 5.23 16.61 -5.85
CA LEU A 258 4.59 17.59 -6.73
C LEU A 258 3.15 17.15 -6.96
N ALA A 259 2.21 18.00 -6.58
CA ALA A 259 0.79 17.77 -6.81
C ALA A 259 0.25 18.73 -7.86
N SER A 260 -0.66 18.25 -8.69
CA SER A 260 -1.31 19.05 -9.73
C SER A 260 -2.77 18.66 -9.86
N GLY A 261 -3.61 19.65 -10.12
CA GLY A 261 -5.04 19.49 -10.30
C GLY A 261 -5.75 20.83 -10.17
N LYS A 262 -7.07 20.82 -10.35
CA LYS A 262 -7.91 21.99 -10.10
C LYS A 262 -7.98 22.26 -8.62
N GLN A 263 -7.60 23.46 -8.21
CA GLN A 263 -7.70 23.88 -6.81
C GLN A 263 -9.14 24.20 -6.43
N SER A 264 -9.48 23.93 -5.18
CA SER A 264 -10.76 24.35 -4.62
C SER A 264 -10.82 25.85 -4.58
N ALA A 265 -11.86 26.46 -5.17
CA ALA A 265 -12.12 27.86 -4.99
C ALA A 265 -12.51 28.11 -3.51
N LEU A 266 -12.77 29.37 -3.12
CA LEU A 266 -13.29 29.74 -1.79
C LEU A 266 -14.63 29.03 -1.44
N SER A 267 -15.22 28.27 -2.36
CA SER A 267 -16.33 27.33 -2.16
C SER A 267 -15.80 26.05 -1.52
N ALA A 268 -16.54 25.50 -0.56
CA ALA A 268 -16.19 24.29 0.20
C ALA A 268 -16.13 22.99 -0.62
N GLU A 269 -16.24 23.06 -1.96
CA GLU A 269 -16.26 21.86 -2.84
C GLU A 269 -14.88 21.60 -3.43
N LYS A 270 -14.40 20.36 -3.29
CA LYS A 270 -13.19 19.89 -3.98
C LYS A 270 -13.41 19.87 -5.50
N GLN A 271 -12.44 20.42 -6.23
CA GLN A 271 -12.44 20.44 -7.70
C GLN A 271 -11.63 19.28 -8.30
N SER A 272 -10.70 18.72 -7.53
CA SER A 272 -9.90 17.54 -7.87
C SER A 272 -9.33 16.90 -6.60
N GLU A 273 -8.86 15.65 -6.69
CA GLU A 273 -8.35 14.92 -5.53
C GLU A 273 -7.03 15.51 -5.01
N PHE A 274 -6.10 15.81 -5.91
CA PHE A 274 -4.75 16.22 -5.55
C PHE A 274 -4.47 17.72 -5.72
N GLY A 275 -5.38 18.51 -6.29
CA GLY A 275 -5.14 19.93 -6.61
C GLY A 275 -4.86 20.82 -5.40
N ASP A 276 -5.35 20.47 -4.24
CA ASP A 276 -5.12 21.21 -2.98
C ASP A 276 -3.95 20.65 -2.17
N SER A 277 -3.30 19.59 -2.63
CA SER A 277 -2.16 19.00 -1.93
C SER A 277 -0.93 19.91 -2.08
N PRO A 278 -0.20 20.16 -0.97
CA PRO A 278 1.00 21.01 -1.04
C PRO A 278 2.13 20.28 -1.75
N ASN A 279 2.93 21.04 -2.51
CA ASN A 279 4.23 20.57 -2.94
C ASN A 279 5.17 20.56 -1.73
N SER A 280 6.04 19.56 -1.64
CA SER A 280 6.97 19.43 -0.52
C SER A 280 8.32 18.91 -0.98
N PHE A 281 9.34 19.24 -0.19
CA PHE A 281 10.70 18.76 -0.37
C PHE A 281 11.25 18.30 0.97
N GLN A 282 11.98 17.18 0.95
CA GLN A 282 12.67 16.65 2.10
C GLN A 282 14.12 16.31 1.74
N LEU A 283 15.04 16.57 2.65
CA LEU A 283 16.42 16.11 2.58
C LEU A 283 16.69 15.27 3.82
N VAL A 284 17.18 14.05 3.63
CA VAL A 284 17.47 13.10 4.72
C VAL A 284 18.90 12.62 4.58
N PHE A 285 19.63 12.65 5.69
CA PHE A 285 20.94 12.03 5.81
C PHE A 285 20.86 10.87 6.78
N ASN A 286 21.20 9.69 6.31
CA ASN A 286 21.27 8.46 7.10
C ASN A 286 22.71 8.04 7.26
N HIS A 287 23.09 7.68 8.49
CA HIS A 287 24.38 7.07 8.78
C HIS A 287 24.16 5.79 9.58
N TYR A 288 24.62 4.69 9.04
CA TYR A 288 24.51 3.36 9.63
C TYR A 288 25.81 3.03 10.39
N ARG A 289 25.69 2.39 11.54
CA ARG A 289 26.83 1.93 12.35
C ARG A 289 26.82 0.43 12.45
#